data_d7c87acea15c25c358b00e64e8e1e4f1
#
_entry.id   d7c87acea15c25c358b00e64e8e1e4f1
#
_cell.length_a   1.000
_cell.length_b   1.000
_cell.length_c   1.000
_cell.angle_alpha   90.00
_cell.angle_beta   90.00
_cell.angle_gamma   90.00
#
_symmetry.space_group_name_H-M   'P 1'
#
loop_
_entity.id
_entity.type
_entity.pdbx_description
1 polymer ?
#
loop_
_entity_poly.entity_id
_entity_poly.type
_entity_poly.pdbx_seq_one_letter_code
_entity_poly.pdbx_strand_id
1 'polypeptide(L)'
;MSRQLPPSPSLEQLKKQAKSLLKRQQAADPEALTRIRENHPRWRNLLQEQVAASPFALADAQQVLASEYGFASWSKLQSHVKTLEAASSTAEAVASLRDAAGGGDLARLNALLDAHPELIDERGGEGVRTPLHQAVFGNSEAAVKLLLERGANPNIRCEGDNAYPLHFAMEKHRLPIIRLLVEHGADTIGEGDYHELGVIGWATAWDYIQPNPEMVAYLLAHGARHNIFSAVAMGETEVIRELVAHTPNDLERRMNGTRMRRMPLHLAVLKNQPASVATLLDLGANTESLDEAGFSALDLAALEGRHDLAQVLLERGAKVRLPAAVALHRTPDLERLLRRDPGTLRPGGRWGHLILRASERAPGDVIEMLIHNGASVNVHDDPKTSIDSTSGYTPLHAAAWHGNVSAIDVLMRHGADVRAREEKYHGTPAGWADYSGHKEARDLILRGPIDIIEAIQYHMAQRVKAILEEDPAALNRTFRDYGLFPWDAEAWHTPLAYAVTRGREEIVRLLIERGAVEALLSPKGETLSEIAQKAGHRKVALILDGAAGREART
;
A
#
# COMPACT_ATOMS: atom_id res chain seq x y z
N MET A 1 7.85 42.20 13.09
CA MET A 1 7.24 40.83 13.06
C MET A 1 7.95 40.01 14.12
N SER A 2 7.22 39.27 14.97
CA SER A 2 7.83 38.38 15.95
C SER A 2 8.51 37.20 15.22
N ARG A 3 9.70 36.85 15.67
CA ARG A 3 10.48 35.70 15.17
C ARG A 3 9.76 34.41 15.61
N GLN A 4 9.72 33.38 14.75
CA GLN A 4 9.17 32.07 15.15
C GLN A 4 10.23 31.26 15.91
N LEU A 5 9.79 30.56 16.94
CA LEU A 5 10.64 29.57 17.60
C LEU A 5 10.96 28.42 16.63
N PRO A 6 12.17 27.82 16.70
CA PRO A 6 12.49 26.65 15.91
C PRO A 6 11.54 25.49 16.28
N PRO A 7 11.38 24.48 15.39
CA PRO A 7 10.52 23.33 15.66
C PRO A 7 10.84 22.56 16.96
N SER A 8 12.12 22.53 17.35
CA SER A 8 12.61 21.96 18.62
C SER A 8 13.40 23.02 19.39
N PRO A 9 12.72 23.92 20.11
CA PRO A 9 13.39 24.97 20.83
C PRO A 9 14.09 24.40 22.08
N SER A 10 15.31 24.84 22.35
CA SER A 10 16.09 24.44 23.53
C SER A 10 16.32 25.62 24.48
N LEU A 11 15.94 25.43 25.73
CA LEU A 11 16.15 26.43 26.77
C LEU A 11 17.64 26.73 26.98
N GLU A 12 18.51 25.74 26.84
CA GLU A 12 19.96 25.91 26.93
C GLU A 12 20.50 26.79 25.81
N GLN A 13 20.05 26.58 24.57
CA GLN A 13 20.40 27.41 23.43
C GLN A 13 19.93 28.85 23.62
N LEU A 14 18.70 29.06 24.10
CA LEU A 14 18.19 30.40 24.39
C LEU A 14 18.99 31.11 25.46
N LYS A 15 19.43 30.42 26.51
CA LYS A 15 20.35 30.96 27.53
C LYS A 15 21.72 31.32 26.94
N LYS A 16 22.26 30.51 26.05
CA LYS A 16 23.52 30.82 25.33
C LYS A 16 23.36 32.07 24.43
N GLN A 17 22.24 32.19 23.73
CA GLN A 17 21.91 33.37 22.92
C GLN A 17 21.81 34.64 23.78
N ALA A 18 21.17 34.59 24.97
CA ALA A 18 21.09 35.72 25.88
C ALA A 18 22.48 36.16 26.38
N LYS A 19 23.34 35.21 26.75
CA LYS A 19 24.74 35.50 27.14
C LYS A 19 25.55 36.09 26.01
N SER A 20 25.35 35.59 24.77
CA SER A 20 26.01 36.13 23.58
C SER A 20 25.53 37.56 23.28
N LEU A 21 24.25 37.85 23.40
CA LEU A 21 23.69 39.20 23.21
C LEU A 21 24.29 40.20 24.23
N LEU A 22 24.37 39.79 25.51
CA LEU A 22 25.00 40.59 26.55
C LEU A 22 26.48 40.93 26.20
N LYS A 23 27.28 39.90 25.80
CA LYS A 23 28.67 40.08 25.42
C LYS A 23 28.81 41.00 24.19
N ARG A 24 27.98 40.89 23.20
CA ARG A 24 27.97 41.73 22.00
C ARG A 24 27.55 43.19 22.29
N GLN A 25 26.63 43.41 23.24
CA GLN A 25 26.27 44.75 23.71
C GLN A 25 27.49 45.42 24.39
N GLN A 26 28.18 44.68 25.27
CA GLN A 26 29.43 45.17 25.93
C GLN A 26 30.55 45.52 24.94
N ALA A 27 30.56 44.86 23.78
CA ALA A 27 31.49 45.15 22.69
C ALA A 27 30.98 46.26 21.74
N ALA A 28 29.87 46.92 22.05
CA ALA A 28 29.21 47.95 21.25
C ALA A 28 28.87 47.49 19.81
N ASP A 29 28.58 46.20 19.63
CA ASP A 29 28.26 45.62 18.33
C ASP A 29 26.99 46.24 17.74
N PRO A 30 27.04 46.85 16.52
CA PRO A 30 25.92 47.62 15.98
C PRO A 30 24.64 46.82 15.76
N GLU A 31 24.76 45.51 15.37
CA GLU A 31 23.62 44.63 15.16
C GLU A 31 22.95 44.30 16.50
N ALA A 32 23.75 44.00 17.53
CA ALA A 32 23.24 43.71 18.87
C ALA A 32 22.52 44.95 19.45
N LEU A 33 23.08 46.17 19.29
CA LEU A 33 22.48 47.40 19.74
C LEU A 33 21.13 47.66 19.03
N THR A 34 21.04 47.38 17.75
CA THR A 34 19.80 47.48 16.98
C THR A 34 18.74 46.52 17.50
N ARG A 35 19.09 45.25 17.71
CA ARG A 35 18.20 44.24 18.28
C ARG A 35 17.66 44.64 19.64
N ILE A 36 18.52 45.14 20.52
CA ILE A 36 18.15 45.60 21.85
C ILE A 36 17.13 46.73 21.77
N ARG A 37 17.43 47.73 20.93
CA ARG A 37 16.55 48.87 20.74
C ARG A 37 15.17 48.49 20.20
N GLU A 38 15.12 47.57 19.26
CA GLU A 38 13.85 47.14 18.65
C GLU A 38 12.97 46.32 19.58
N ASN A 39 13.59 45.53 20.47
CA ASN A 39 12.90 44.48 21.23
C ASN A 39 12.85 44.67 22.76
N HIS A 40 13.46 45.74 23.30
CA HIS A 40 13.39 46.01 24.74
C HIS A 40 12.66 47.32 25.03
N PRO A 41 11.59 47.30 25.86
CA PRO A 41 10.77 48.49 26.10
C PRO A 41 11.54 49.69 26.65
N ARG A 42 12.57 49.45 27.48
CA ARG A 42 13.36 50.50 28.14
C ARG A 42 14.24 51.27 27.17
N TRP A 43 14.73 50.67 26.08
CA TRP A 43 15.69 51.28 25.15
C TRP A 43 15.12 51.58 23.76
N ARG A 44 13.84 51.36 23.56
CA ARG A 44 13.18 51.51 22.24
C ARG A 44 13.37 52.90 21.60
N ASN A 45 13.45 53.94 22.43
CA ASN A 45 13.51 55.35 21.98
C ASN A 45 14.92 55.96 22.10
N LEU A 46 15.95 55.18 22.46
CA LEU A 46 17.31 55.66 22.65
C LEU A 46 18.13 55.55 21.35
N LEU A 47 19.13 56.43 21.20
CA LEU A 47 20.14 56.31 20.15
C LEU A 47 21.06 55.12 20.42
N GLN A 48 21.69 54.56 19.40
CA GLN A 48 22.58 53.40 19.56
C GLN A 48 23.73 53.65 20.55
N GLU A 49 24.31 54.83 20.50
CA GLU A 49 25.36 55.25 21.44
C GLU A 49 24.90 55.26 22.90
N GLN A 50 23.65 55.69 23.13
CA GLN A 50 23.04 55.68 24.46
C GLN A 50 22.74 54.25 24.93
N VAL A 51 22.35 53.36 24.03
CA VAL A 51 22.14 51.92 24.35
C VAL A 51 23.48 51.24 24.68
N ALA A 52 24.54 51.59 23.93
CA ALA A 52 25.89 51.06 24.20
C ALA A 52 26.42 51.49 25.56
N ALA A 53 26.15 52.73 25.99
CA ALA A 53 26.61 53.28 27.29
C ALA A 53 25.71 52.91 28.46
N SER A 54 24.51 52.28 28.21
CA SER A 54 23.55 51.95 29.25
C SER A 54 23.95 50.69 30.01
N PRO A 55 23.66 50.59 31.34
CA PRO A 55 23.80 49.34 32.06
C PRO A 55 22.87 48.28 31.49
N PHE A 56 23.42 47.17 31.00
CA PHE A 56 22.73 46.08 30.38
C PHE A 56 23.09 44.78 31.08
N ALA A 57 22.11 44.13 31.69
CA ALA A 57 22.30 42.91 32.44
C ALA A 57 21.80 41.69 31.65
N LEU A 58 22.14 40.49 32.14
CA LEU A 58 21.66 39.25 31.52
C LEU A 58 20.11 39.17 31.48
N ALA A 59 19.44 39.71 32.50
CA ALA A 59 17.98 39.77 32.54
C ALA A 59 17.40 40.64 31.41
N ASP A 60 18.09 41.72 31.02
CA ASP A 60 17.69 42.56 29.93
C ASP A 60 17.87 41.87 28.57
N ALA A 61 18.98 41.12 28.40
CA ALA A 61 19.20 40.28 27.22
C ALA A 61 18.16 39.16 27.08
N GLN A 62 17.75 38.57 28.20
CA GLN A 62 16.68 37.59 28.25
C GLN A 62 15.32 38.20 27.87
N GLN A 63 15.05 39.43 28.33
CA GLN A 63 13.82 40.16 27.97
C GLN A 63 13.81 40.51 26.45
N VAL A 64 14.93 40.87 25.86
CA VAL A 64 15.04 41.09 24.41
C VAL A 64 14.63 39.83 23.65
N LEU A 65 15.23 38.69 23.99
CA LEU A 65 14.90 37.41 23.36
C LEU A 65 13.42 37.03 23.54
N ALA A 66 12.88 37.21 24.74
CA ALA A 66 11.45 36.94 24.98
C ALA A 66 10.56 37.78 24.05
N SER A 67 10.87 39.07 23.91
CA SER A 67 10.13 39.98 23.03
C SER A 67 10.29 39.64 21.55
N GLU A 68 11.46 39.23 21.09
CA GLU A 68 11.71 38.79 19.70
C GLU A 68 10.81 37.60 19.33
N TYR A 69 10.58 36.67 20.25
CA TYR A 69 9.69 35.54 20.06
C TYR A 69 8.21 35.81 20.44
N GLY A 70 7.87 37.06 20.72
CA GLY A 70 6.48 37.47 21.02
C GLY A 70 6.01 37.21 22.44
N PHE A 71 6.91 36.90 23.37
CA PHE A 71 6.57 36.67 24.78
C PHE A 71 6.76 37.93 25.62
N ALA A 72 5.81 38.16 26.53
CA ALA A 72 5.83 39.32 27.41
C ALA A 72 6.98 39.30 28.44
N SER A 73 7.56 38.13 28.74
CA SER A 73 8.68 38.00 29.66
C SER A 73 9.47 36.72 29.42
N TRP A 74 10.73 36.72 29.87
CA TRP A 74 11.59 35.54 29.86
C TRP A 74 10.99 34.35 30.59
N SER A 75 10.33 34.58 31.72
CA SER A 75 9.65 33.52 32.47
C SER A 75 8.56 32.82 31.63
N LYS A 76 7.75 33.60 30.87
CA LYS A 76 6.74 33.04 29.98
C LYS A 76 7.34 32.26 28.81
N LEU A 77 8.43 32.77 28.19
CA LEU A 77 9.18 32.04 27.16
C LEU A 77 9.77 30.75 27.73
N GLN A 78 10.40 30.79 28.91
CA GLN A 78 10.94 29.61 29.58
C GLN A 78 9.89 28.55 29.87
N SER A 79 8.74 28.96 30.41
CA SER A 79 7.64 28.02 30.69
C SER A 79 7.15 27.35 29.41
N HIS A 80 6.96 28.12 28.34
CA HIS A 80 6.52 27.61 27.05
C HIS A 80 7.53 26.62 26.45
N VAL A 81 8.83 26.97 26.44
CA VAL A 81 9.88 26.06 25.92
C VAL A 81 10.00 24.80 26.74
N LYS A 82 9.93 24.87 28.08
CA LYS A 82 9.92 23.67 28.95
C LYS A 82 8.73 22.76 28.67
N THR A 83 7.55 23.33 28.40
CA THR A 83 6.36 22.55 28.03
C THR A 83 6.59 21.82 26.69
N LEU A 84 7.21 22.49 25.70
CA LEU A 84 7.54 21.88 24.41
C LEU A 84 8.62 20.81 24.54
N GLU A 85 9.69 21.06 25.32
CA GLU A 85 10.73 20.07 25.60
C GLU A 85 10.16 18.82 26.31
N ALA A 86 9.29 19.00 27.31
CA ALA A 86 8.62 17.90 28.01
C ALA A 86 7.69 17.11 27.07
N ALA A 87 6.93 17.79 26.24
CA ALA A 87 6.04 17.16 25.26
C ALA A 87 6.83 16.36 24.22
N SER A 88 7.95 16.88 23.74
CA SER A 88 8.85 16.18 22.81
C SER A 88 9.47 14.94 23.46
N SER A 89 9.92 15.02 24.70
CA SER A 89 10.49 13.89 25.45
C SER A 89 9.44 12.79 25.69
N THR A 90 8.21 13.17 26.01
CA THR A 90 7.11 12.21 26.19
C THR A 90 6.75 11.54 24.86
N ALA A 91 6.66 12.30 23.76
CA ALA A 91 6.39 11.75 22.43
C ALA A 91 7.47 10.76 21.96
N GLU A 92 8.75 11.05 22.24
CA GLU A 92 9.89 10.16 21.94
C GLU A 92 9.82 8.88 22.79
N ALA A 93 9.44 8.98 24.07
CA ALA A 93 9.26 7.82 24.95
C ALA A 93 8.10 6.93 24.47
N VAL A 94 6.96 7.54 24.10
CA VAL A 94 5.80 6.82 23.51
C VAL A 94 6.19 6.14 22.20
N ALA A 95 6.90 6.81 21.31
CA ALA A 95 7.38 6.21 20.06
C ALA A 95 8.31 5.01 20.33
N SER A 96 9.26 5.16 21.24
CA SER A 96 10.20 4.09 21.62
C SER A 96 9.49 2.90 22.25
N LEU A 97 8.46 3.14 23.08
CA LEU A 97 7.65 2.09 23.71
C LEU A 97 6.85 1.30 22.66
N ARG A 98 6.27 2.01 21.71
CA ARG A 98 5.50 1.40 20.61
C ARG A 98 6.40 0.60 19.67
N ASP A 99 7.58 1.11 19.34
CA ASP A 99 8.55 0.39 18.50
C ASP A 99 9.04 -0.89 19.18
N ALA A 100 9.36 -0.83 20.49
CA ALA A 100 9.74 -2.00 21.27
C ALA A 100 8.61 -3.05 21.33
N ALA A 101 7.36 -2.59 21.51
CA ALA A 101 6.19 -3.46 21.53
C ALA A 101 5.95 -4.13 20.16
N GLY A 102 5.98 -3.36 19.07
CA GLY A 102 5.80 -3.86 17.71
C GLY A 102 6.95 -4.77 17.25
N GLY A 103 8.19 -4.46 17.62
CA GLY A 103 9.36 -5.29 17.33
C GLY A 103 9.52 -6.51 18.25
N GLY A 104 8.73 -6.62 19.32
CA GLY A 104 8.84 -7.71 20.30
C GLY A 104 10.11 -7.66 21.14
N ASP A 105 10.75 -6.50 21.27
CA ASP A 105 11.93 -6.30 22.12
C ASP A 105 11.50 -6.19 23.59
N LEU A 106 11.35 -7.33 24.24
CA LEU A 106 10.87 -7.43 25.62
C LEU A 106 11.78 -6.75 26.64
N ALA A 107 13.10 -6.78 26.41
CA ALA A 107 14.06 -6.17 27.32
C ALA A 107 13.91 -4.64 27.31
N ARG A 108 13.85 -4.06 26.12
CA ARG A 108 13.62 -2.61 25.92
C ARG A 108 12.22 -2.21 26.38
N LEU A 109 11.20 -3.01 26.08
CA LEU A 109 9.82 -2.77 26.50
C LEU A 109 9.70 -2.72 28.03
N ASN A 110 10.28 -3.70 28.74
CA ASN A 110 10.31 -3.71 30.20
C ASN A 110 11.01 -2.48 30.77
N ALA A 111 12.21 -2.17 30.28
CA ALA A 111 13.00 -1.03 30.78
C ALA A 111 12.24 0.30 30.59
N LEU A 112 11.54 0.48 29.47
CA LEU A 112 10.74 1.67 29.21
C LEU A 112 9.49 1.74 30.11
N LEU A 113 8.83 0.61 30.36
CA LEU A 113 7.68 0.55 31.27
C LEU A 113 8.07 0.73 32.75
N ASP A 114 9.27 0.31 33.14
CA ASP A 114 9.81 0.56 34.48
C ASP A 114 10.12 2.05 34.69
N ALA A 115 10.61 2.73 33.65
CA ALA A 115 10.92 4.16 33.68
C ALA A 115 9.67 5.05 33.52
N HIS A 116 8.68 4.61 32.75
CA HIS A 116 7.50 5.37 32.37
C HIS A 116 6.22 4.50 32.42
N PRO A 117 5.82 3.99 33.59
CA PRO A 117 4.64 3.11 33.70
C PRO A 117 3.34 3.81 33.28
N GLU A 118 3.27 5.14 33.38
CA GLU A 118 2.12 5.96 32.97
C GLU A 118 1.87 5.96 31.47
N LEU A 119 2.85 5.58 30.65
CA LEU A 119 2.77 5.61 29.19
C LEU A 119 2.24 4.30 28.58
N ILE A 120 1.90 3.30 29.40
CA ILE A 120 1.49 1.97 28.91
C ILE A 120 0.31 2.00 27.96
N ASP A 121 -0.60 2.93 28.14
CA ASP A 121 -1.81 3.12 27.33
C ASP A 121 -1.77 4.38 26.45
N GLU A 122 -0.65 5.09 26.46
CA GLU A 122 -0.51 6.30 25.65
C GLU A 122 -0.52 5.99 24.15
N ARG A 123 -1.30 6.80 23.43
CA ARG A 123 -1.49 6.66 21.99
C ARG A 123 -0.53 7.56 21.22
N GLY A 124 -0.08 7.10 20.07
CA GLY A 124 0.79 7.91 19.21
C GLY A 124 0.99 7.35 17.81
N GLY A 125 1.71 8.10 16.97
CA GLY A 125 2.06 7.74 15.61
C GLY A 125 0.87 7.60 14.67
N GLU A 126 1.07 6.90 13.57
CA GLU A 126 0.03 6.66 12.56
C GLU A 126 -1.14 5.88 13.17
N GLY A 127 -2.37 6.36 12.94
CA GLY A 127 -3.60 5.78 13.48
C GLY A 127 -3.76 5.97 14.99
N VAL A 128 -2.90 6.76 15.65
CA VAL A 128 -2.96 7.10 17.08
C VAL A 128 -3.24 5.86 17.95
N ARG A 129 -2.28 4.91 17.91
CA ARG A 129 -2.39 3.56 18.49
C ARG A 129 -1.62 3.43 19.80
N THR A 130 -2.09 2.57 20.70
CA THR A 130 -1.37 2.23 21.95
C THR A 130 -0.22 1.25 21.69
N PRO A 131 0.73 1.07 22.64
CA PRO A 131 1.73 0.01 22.57
C PRO A 131 1.12 -1.39 22.38
N LEU A 132 -0.04 -1.67 22.99
CA LEU A 132 -0.74 -2.95 22.83
C LEU A 132 -1.21 -3.19 21.37
N HIS A 133 -1.71 -2.15 20.69
CA HIS A 133 -2.00 -2.24 19.25
C HIS A 133 -0.76 -2.60 18.45
N GLN A 134 0.38 -1.97 18.74
CA GLN A 134 1.63 -2.24 18.02
C GLN A 134 2.14 -3.66 18.25
N ALA A 135 2.04 -4.18 19.48
CA ALA A 135 2.39 -5.56 19.79
C ALA A 135 1.52 -6.56 19.00
N VAL A 136 0.21 -6.28 18.83
CA VAL A 136 -0.71 -7.06 17.99
C VAL A 136 -0.30 -6.99 16.51
N PHE A 137 -0.01 -5.80 15.97
CA PHE A 137 0.48 -5.63 14.59
C PHE A 137 1.79 -6.37 14.35
N GLY A 138 2.74 -6.26 15.28
CA GLY A 138 4.02 -6.96 15.23
C GLY A 138 3.92 -8.47 15.44
N ASN A 139 2.71 -8.99 15.72
CA ASN A 139 2.48 -10.40 16.03
C ASN A 139 3.36 -10.93 17.17
N SER A 140 3.65 -10.08 18.16
CA SER A 140 4.46 -10.46 19.31
C SER A 140 3.60 -10.89 20.48
N GLU A 141 3.30 -12.19 20.56
CA GLU A 141 2.52 -12.77 21.67
C GLU A 141 3.14 -12.43 23.04
N ALA A 142 4.47 -12.52 23.14
CA ALA A 142 5.19 -12.22 24.37
C ALA A 142 5.09 -10.74 24.78
N ALA A 143 5.09 -9.80 23.82
CA ALA A 143 4.90 -8.38 24.10
C ALA A 143 3.45 -8.08 24.49
N VAL A 144 2.48 -8.69 23.82
CA VAL A 144 1.05 -8.61 24.18
C VAL A 144 0.86 -9.09 25.63
N LYS A 145 1.37 -10.27 25.95
CA LYS A 145 1.29 -10.83 27.30
C LYS A 145 1.92 -9.91 28.35
N LEU A 146 3.14 -9.44 28.09
CA LEU A 146 3.83 -8.53 29.01
C LEU A 146 3.04 -7.24 29.26
N LEU A 147 2.51 -6.61 28.21
CA LEU A 147 1.72 -5.38 28.33
C LEU A 147 0.45 -5.61 29.15
N LEU A 148 -0.28 -6.70 28.89
CA LEU A 148 -1.49 -7.04 29.63
C LEU A 148 -1.20 -7.36 31.10
N GLU A 149 -0.15 -8.12 31.41
CA GLU A 149 0.32 -8.40 32.77
C GLU A 149 0.76 -7.13 33.52
N ARG A 150 1.26 -6.11 32.79
CA ARG A 150 1.60 -4.79 33.34
C ARG A 150 0.40 -3.85 33.43
N GLY A 151 -0.81 -4.28 33.08
CA GLY A 151 -2.07 -3.55 33.24
C GLY A 151 -2.47 -2.70 32.03
N ALA A 152 -1.94 -2.96 30.84
CA ALA A 152 -2.42 -2.32 29.63
C ALA A 152 -3.93 -2.58 29.43
N ASN A 153 -4.69 -1.53 29.11
CA ASN A 153 -6.12 -1.65 28.87
C ASN A 153 -6.40 -2.15 27.44
N PRO A 154 -6.95 -3.39 27.25
CA PRO A 154 -7.24 -3.94 25.94
C PRO A 154 -8.40 -3.24 25.21
N ASN A 155 -9.12 -2.33 25.88
CA ASN A 155 -10.33 -1.67 25.38
C ASN A 155 -10.11 -0.20 25.04
N ILE A 156 -8.87 0.20 24.76
CA ILE A 156 -8.59 1.51 24.20
C ILE A 156 -8.71 1.43 22.67
N ARG A 157 -9.44 2.39 22.09
CA ARG A 157 -9.63 2.48 20.64
C ARG A 157 -8.51 3.29 19.99
N CYS A 158 -8.07 2.87 18.81
CA CYS A 158 -7.23 3.71 17.95
C CYS A 158 -8.06 4.83 17.31
N GLU A 159 -7.40 5.86 16.77
CA GLU A 159 -8.05 6.81 15.87
C GLU A 159 -8.10 6.18 14.44
N GLY A 160 -8.86 6.77 13.54
CA GLY A 160 -9.09 6.23 12.20
C GLY A 160 -10.14 5.13 12.20
N ASP A 161 -9.76 3.91 12.53
CA ASP A 161 -10.70 2.77 12.52
C ASP A 161 -11.60 2.71 13.75
N ASN A 162 -11.33 3.49 14.78
CA ASN A 162 -12.02 3.44 16.08
C ASN A 162 -12.11 2.01 16.65
N ALA A 163 -11.04 1.24 16.46
CA ALA A 163 -10.98 -0.19 16.74
C ALA A 163 -10.13 -0.52 17.98
N TYR A 164 -10.45 -1.60 18.68
CA TYR A 164 -9.66 -2.17 19.76
C TYR A 164 -8.51 -3.03 19.22
N PRO A 165 -7.46 -3.35 19.99
CA PRO A 165 -6.43 -4.33 19.62
C PRO A 165 -7.02 -5.68 19.16
N LEU A 166 -8.14 -6.12 19.75
CA LEU A 166 -8.80 -7.38 19.41
C LEU A 166 -9.34 -7.40 17.96
N HIS A 167 -9.83 -6.28 17.41
CA HIS A 167 -10.25 -6.21 16.00
C HIS A 167 -9.09 -6.56 15.06
N PHE A 168 -7.91 -5.98 15.28
CA PHE A 168 -6.73 -6.25 14.47
C PHE A 168 -6.20 -7.68 14.65
N ALA A 169 -6.27 -8.23 15.88
CA ALA A 169 -5.92 -9.64 16.12
C ALA A 169 -6.83 -10.59 15.34
N MET A 170 -8.12 -10.26 15.24
CA MET A 170 -9.11 -11.01 14.48
C MET A 170 -8.88 -10.92 12.97
N GLU A 171 -8.65 -9.71 12.45
CA GLU A 171 -8.32 -9.50 11.03
C GLU A 171 -7.09 -10.30 10.60
N LYS A 172 -6.08 -10.40 11.46
CA LYS A 172 -4.83 -11.12 11.18
C LYS A 172 -4.85 -12.59 11.59
N HIS A 173 -5.98 -13.11 12.07
CA HIS A 173 -6.17 -14.51 12.51
C HIS A 173 -5.14 -14.97 13.56
N ARG A 174 -4.86 -14.14 14.58
CA ARG A 174 -3.86 -14.39 15.62
C ARG A 174 -4.48 -15.07 16.87
N LEU A 175 -4.89 -16.32 16.76
CA LEU A 175 -5.61 -17.04 17.83
C LEU A 175 -4.92 -16.99 19.21
N PRO A 176 -3.59 -17.17 19.37
CA PRO A 176 -2.95 -17.02 20.68
C PRO A 176 -3.11 -15.62 21.26
N ILE A 177 -2.94 -14.57 20.44
CA ILE A 177 -3.12 -13.19 20.87
C ILE A 177 -4.58 -12.88 21.20
N ILE A 178 -5.52 -13.42 20.42
CA ILE A 178 -6.97 -13.30 20.69
C ILE A 178 -7.31 -13.86 22.08
N ARG A 179 -6.81 -15.05 22.40
CA ARG A 179 -7.00 -15.66 23.72
C ARG A 179 -6.46 -14.78 24.85
N LEU A 180 -5.22 -14.31 24.73
CA LEU A 180 -4.63 -13.40 25.71
C LEU A 180 -5.47 -12.14 25.93
N LEU A 181 -5.93 -11.50 24.85
CA LEU A 181 -6.75 -10.29 24.94
C LEU A 181 -8.09 -10.56 25.65
N VAL A 182 -8.78 -11.66 25.27
CA VAL A 182 -10.07 -12.05 25.86
C VAL A 182 -9.91 -12.42 27.34
N GLU A 183 -8.88 -13.21 27.69
CA GLU A 183 -8.56 -13.60 29.07
C GLU A 183 -8.26 -12.37 29.98
N HIS A 184 -7.79 -11.28 29.39
CA HIS A 184 -7.55 -10.01 30.11
C HIS A 184 -8.69 -8.97 29.92
N GLY A 185 -9.89 -9.42 29.56
CA GLY A 185 -11.09 -8.60 29.58
C GLY A 185 -11.29 -7.71 28.35
N ALA A 186 -10.77 -8.10 27.19
CA ALA A 186 -11.09 -7.41 25.95
C ALA A 186 -12.58 -7.52 25.62
N ASP A 187 -13.19 -6.43 25.17
CA ASP A 187 -14.55 -6.38 24.67
C ASP A 187 -14.69 -7.21 23.39
N THR A 188 -15.37 -8.35 23.51
CA THR A 188 -15.57 -9.29 22.41
C THR A 188 -16.66 -8.90 21.44
N ILE A 189 -17.52 -7.93 21.79
CA ILE A 189 -18.56 -7.39 20.90
C ILE A 189 -17.95 -6.34 19.99
N GLY A 190 -17.30 -5.33 20.58
CA GLY A 190 -16.53 -4.31 19.87
C GLY A 190 -17.34 -3.38 18.98
N GLU A 191 -18.64 -3.19 19.25
CA GLU A 191 -19.50 -2.28 18.47
C GLU A 191 -18.99 -0.85 18.50
N GLY A 192 -19.25 -0.09 17.43
CA GLY A 192 -18.87 1.31 17.28
C GLY A 192 -17.49 1.51 16.66
N ASP A 193 -16.88 0.47 16.10
CA ASP A 193 -15.76 0.64 15.16
C ASP A 193 -16.23 1.41 13.91
N TYR A 194 -15.28 2.04 13.20
CA TYR A 194 -15.60 2.87 12.02
C TYR A 194 -16.36 2.09 10.92
N HIS A 195 -16.13 0.79 10.82
CA HIS A 195 -16.74 -0.06 9.81
C HIS A 195 -18.09 -0.63 10.25
N GLU A 196 -18.46 -0.47 11.53
CA GLU A 196 -19.67 -1.03 12.15
C GLU A 196 -19.77 -2.57 12.00
N LEU A 197 -18.63 -3.23 12.04
CA LEU A 197 -18.53 -4.68 11.85
C LEU A 197 -18.41 -5.44 13.18
N GLY A 198 -17.99 -4.77 14.27
CA GLY A 198 -17.64 -5.43 15.50
C GLY A 198 -16.51 -6.44 15.34
N VAL A 199 -16.09 -7.05 16.43
CA VAL A 199 -14.90 -7.94 16.44
C VAL A 199 -15.03 -9.12 15.49
N ILE A 200 -16.18 -9.83 15.46
CA ILE A 200 -16.39 -10.96 14.55
C ILE A 200 -16.40 -10.53 13.08
N GLY A 201 -17.01 -9.39 12.79
CA GLY A 201 -17.07 -8.88 11.42
C GLY A 201 -15.68 -8.58 10.84
N TRP A 202 -14.75 -8.13 11.65
CA TRP A 202 -13.36 -7.93 11.23
C TRP A 202 -12.64 -9.22 10.83
N ALA A 203 -13.06 -10.37 11.36
CA ALA A 203 -12.50 -11.66 10.98
C ALA A 203 -13.19 -12.31 9.78
N THR A 204 -14.34 -11.80 9.34
CA THR A 204 -15.20 -12.53 8.43
C THR A 204 -15.67 -11.73 7.22
N ALA A 205 -15.92 -10.44 7.38
CA ALA A 205 -16.63 -9.64 6.38
C ALA A 205 -15.73 -9.01 5.30
N TRP A 206 -14.42 -8.89 5.51
CA TRP A 206 -13.52 -8.34 4.49
C TRP A 206 -13.43 -9.25 3.27
N ASP A 207 -13.43 -8.69 2.06
CA ASP A 207 -13.42 -9.44 0.79
C ASP A 207 -12.26 -10.45 0.71
N TYR A 208 -11.08 -10.05 1.16
CA TYR A 208 -9.84 -10.81 1.10
C TYR A 208 -9.65 -11.81 2.25
N ILE A 209 -10.52 -11.78 3.28
CA ILE A 209 -10.43 -12.67 4.44
C ILE A 209 -11.36 -13.88 4.25
N GLN A 210 -10.81 -15.09 4.41
CA GLN A 210 -11.62 -16.29 4.57
C GLN A 210 -11.94 -16.46 6.06
N PRO A 211 -13.22 -16.63 6.42
CA PRO A 211 -13.62 -16.82 7.81
C PRO A 211 -12.91 -18.03 8.46
N ASN A 212 -12.49 -17.86 9.71
CA ASN A 212 -11.98 -18.97 10.52
C ASN A 212 -13.03 -19.38 11.55
N PRO A 213 -13.70 -20.56 11.37
CA PRO A 213 -14.78 -20.97 12.26
C PRO A 213 -14.35 -21.18 13.71
N GLU A 214 -13.12 -21.66 13.97
CA GLU A 214 -12.61 -21.88 15.33
C GLU A 214 -12.53 -20.56 16.10
N MET A 215 -11.99 -19.52 15.47
CA MET A 215 -11.87 -18.19 16.09
C MET A 215 -13.24 -17.57 16.36
N VAL A 216 -14.16 -17.69 15.41
CA VAL A 216 -15.53 -17.17 15.57
C VAL A 216 -16.25 -17.92 16.70
N ALA A 217 -16.18 -19.27 16.74
CA ALA A 217 -16.77 -20.07 17.80
C ALA A 217 -16.17 -19.72 19.18
N TYR A 218 -14.86 -19.52 19.26
CA TYR A 218 -14.22 -19.08 20.50
C TYR A 218 -14.78 -17.75 21.00
N LEU A 219 -14.93 -16.75 20.14
CA LEU A 219 -15.48 -15.45 20.55
C LEU A 219 -16.96 -15.52 20.91
N LEU A 220 -17.77 -16.28 20.16
CA LEU A 220 -19.20 -16.49 20.50
C LEU A 220 -19.35 -17.12 21.88
N ALA A 221 -18.49 -18.09 22.23
CA ALA A 221 -18.45 -18.68 23.58
C ALA A 221 -18.05 -17.67 24.67
N HIS A 222 -17.41 -16.56 24.30
CA HIS A 222 -17.01 -15.47 25.21
C HIS A 222 -17.87 -14.21 25.07
N GLY A 223 -19.11 -14.34 24.58
CA GLY A 223 -20.11 -13.26 24.59
C GLY A 223 -20.15 -12.36 23.36
N ALA A 224 -19.35 -12.63 22.35
CA ALA A 224 -19.46 -11.93 21.07
C ALA A 224 -20.81 -12.23 20.38
N ARG A 225 -21.21 -11.38 19.43
CA ARG A 225 -22.47 -11.51 18.69
C ARG A 225 -22.23 -11.31 17.20
N HIS A 226 -22.99 -12.03 16.40
CA HIS A 226 -23.05 -11.75 14.97
C HIS A 226 -23.75 -10.42 14.68
N ASN A 227 -23.26 -9.69 13.68
CA ASN A 227 -24.02 -8.75 12.90
C ASN A 227 -24.42 -9.38 11.56
N ILE A 228 -25.18 -8.68 10.73
CA ILE A 228 -25.66 -9.22 9.45
C ILE A 228 -24.50 -9.64 8.52
N PHE A 229 -23.40 -8.90 8.50
CA PHE A 229 -22.26 -9.20 7.64
C PHE A 229 -21.50 -10.45 8.09
N SER A 230 -21.25 -10.58 9.39
CA SER A 230 -20.58 -11.77 9.93
C SER A 230 -21.46 -13.04 9.81
N ALA A 231 -22.77 -12.92 10.07
CA ALA A 231 -23.70 -14.03 9.88
C ALA A 231 -23.75 -14.49 8.42
N VAL A 232 -23.80 -13.54 7.48
CA VAL A 232 -23.79 -13.82 6.04
C VAL A 232 -22.48 -14.48 5.62
N ALA A 233 -21.33 -13.96 6.07
CA ALA A 233 -20.02 -14.48 5.71
C ALA A 233 -19.79 -15.91 6.24
N MET A 234 -20.39 -16.24 7.39
CA MET A 234 -20.31 -17.57 8.03
C MET A 234 -21.37 -18.56 7.52
N GLY A 235 -22.39 -18.10 6.80
CA GLY A 235 -23.48 -18.97 6.34
C GLY A 235 -24.53 -19.29 7.41
N GLU A 236 -24.63 -18.49 8.48
CA GLU A 236 -25.49 -18.69 9.64
C GLU A 236 -26.95 -18.25 9.33
N THR A 237 -27.68 -19.10 8.58
CA THR A 237 -28.99 -18.73 8.01
C THR A 237 -30.04 -18.38 9.04
N GLU A 238 -30.09 -19.08 10.19
CA GLU A 238 -31.05 -18.77 11.25
C GLU A 238 -30.72 -17.42 11.91
N VAL A 239 -29.43 -17.14 12.15
CA VAL A 239 -28.99 -15.85 12.69
C VAL A 239 -29.34 -14.71 11.71
N ILE A 240 -29.17 -14.94 10.38
CA ILE A 240 -29.61 -13.97 9.36
C ILE A 240 -31.11 -13.67 9.48
N ARG A 241 -31.95 -14.71 9.62
CA ARG A 241 -33.42 -14.53 9.78
C ARG A 241 -33.76 -13.74 11.04
N GLU A 242 -33.14 -14.08 12.16
CA GLU A 242 -33.34 -13.37 13.43
C GLU A 242 -32.94 -11.91 13.35
N LEU A 243 -31.76 -11.61 12.81
CA LEU A 243 -31.27 -10.23 12.67
C LEU A 243 -32.19 -9.40 11.79
N VAL A 244 -32.59 -9.93 10.61
CA VAL A 244 -33.49 -9.24 9.70
C VAL A 244 -34.90 -9.09 10.30
N ALA A 245 -35.40 -10.05 11.07
CA ALA A 245 -36.69 -9.93 11.74
C ALA A 245 -36.69 -8.78 12.77
N HIS A 246 -35.55 -8.55 13.46
CA HIS A 246 -35.39 -7.45 14.39
C HIS A 246 -35.09 -6.12 13.68
N THR A 247 -34.31 -6.15 12.61
CA THR A 247 -33.86 -4.98 11.86
C THR A 247 -34.00 -5.21 10.35
N PRO A 248 -35.20 -5.05 9.76
CA PRO A 248 -35.43 -5.32 8.34
C PRO A 248 -34.50 -4.53 7.38
N ASN A 249 -34.07 -3.34 7.80
CA ASN A 249 -33.16 -2.51 7.01
C ASN A 249 -31.75 -3.11 6.87
N ASP A 250 -31.39 -4.13 7.65
CA ASP A 250 -30.12 -4.82 7.54
C ASP A 250 -29.96 -5.53 6.18
N LEU A 251 -31.03 -5.83 5.46
CA LEU A 251 -30.96 -6.38 4.10
C LEU A 251 -30.25 -5.44 3.11
N GLU A 252 -30.43 -4.14 3.27
CA GLU A 252 -29.85 -3.11 2.40
C GLU A 252 -28.74 -2.30 3.10
N ARG A 253 -28.30 -2.75 4.29
CA ARG A 253 -27.23 -2.10 5.04
C ARG A 253 -25.95 -2.15 4.25
N ARG A 254 -25.24 -1.01 4.18
CA ARG A 254 -23.95 -0.89 3.51
C ARG A 254 -22.81 -0.99 4.50
N MET A 255 -21.76 -1.72 4.15
CA MET A 255 -20.52 -1.74 4.94
C MET A 255 -19.89 -0.34 4.95
N ASN A 256 -19.64 0.20 6.14
CA ASN A 256 -18.94 1.47 6.30
C ASN A 256 -17.44 1.33 6.06
N GLY A 257 -16.78 2.44 5.65
CA GLY A 257 -15.33 2.52 5.52
C GLY A 257 -14.69 1.62 4.46
N THR A 258 -15.48 0.84 3.73
CA THR A 258 -14.99 0.07 2.59
C THR A 258 -15.18 0.86 1.30
N ARG A 259 -14.22 0.78 0.37
CA ARG A 259 -14.34 1.48 -0.92
C ARG A 259 -15.61 1.13 -1.69
N MET A 260 -16.05 -0.12 -1.57
CA MET A 260 -17.18 -0.63 -2.37
C MET A 260 -18.53 -0.52 -1.67
N ARG A 261 -18.59 -0.25 -0.36
CA ARG A 261 -19.82 -0.14 0.44
C ARG A 261 -20.85 -1.21 0.10
N ARG A 262 -20.42 -2.46 0.13
CA ARG A 262 -21.23 -3.61 -0.25
C ARG A 262 -22.35 -3.90 0.75
N MET A 263 -23.43 -4.47 0.25
CA MET A 263 -24.57 -4.94 1.05
C MET A 263 -24.45 -6.44 1.34
N PRO A 264 -25.25 -7.00 2.26
CA PRO A 264 -25.21 -8.42 2.62
C PRO A 264 -25.28 -9.38 1.44
N LEU A 265 -26.13 -9.12 0.43
CA LEU A 265 -26.24 -9.98 -0.76
C LEU A 265 -24.94 -9.98 -1.59
N HIS A 266 -24.28 -8.84 -1.74
CA HIS A 266 -22.97 -8.76 -2.42
C HIS A 266 -21.92 -9.59 -1.66
N LEU A 267 -21.88 -9.47 -0.33
CA LEU A 267 -20.95 -10.21 0.51
C LEU A 267 -21.22 -11.72 0.44
N ALA A 268 -22.48 -12.15 0.49
CA ALA A 268 -22.85 -13.57 0.37
C ALA A 268 -22.30 -14.20 -0.92
N VAL A 269 -22.38 -13.47 -2.03
CA VAL A 269 -21.82 -13.88 -3.32
C VAL A 269 -20.30 -13.99 -3.26
N LEU A 270 -19.63 -12.95 -2.77
CA LEU A 270 -18.16 -12.93 -2.68
C LEU A 270 -17.60 -14.01 -1.76
N LYS A 271 -18.28 -14.27 -0.65
CA LYS A 271 -17.93 -15.35 0.28
C LYS A 271 -18.33 -16.74 -0.21
N ASN A 272 -18.96 -16.82 -1.38
CA ASN A 272 -19.47 -18.07 -1.94
C ASN A 272 -20.36 -18.83 -0.96
N GLN A 273 -21.34 -18.14 -0.37
CA GLN A 273 -22.27 -18.69 0.62
C GLN A 273 -23.68 -18.90 0.00
N PRO A 274 -23.94 -20.04 -0.67
CA PRO A 274 -25.22 -20.27 -1.35
C PRO A 274 -26.43 -20.20 -0.41
N ALA A 275 -26.29 -20.74 0.81
CA ALA A 275 -27.35 -20.72 1.81
C ALA A 275 -27.69 -19.29 2.26
N SER A 276 -26.68 -18.43 2.45
CA SER A 276 -26.90 -17.01 2.76
C SER A 276 -27.57 -16.28 1.59
N VAL A 277 -27.13 -16.53 0.34
CA VAL A 277 -27.76 -15.95 -0.87
C VAL A 277 -29.23 -16.32 -0.92
N ALA A 278 -29.57 -17.61 -0.79
CA ALA A 278 -30.96 -18.07 -0.80
C ALA A 278 -31.79 -17.43 0.32
N THR A 279 -31.25 -17.44 1.55
CA THR A 279 -31.93 -16.86 2.72
C THR A 279 -32.18 -15.35 2.55
N LEU A 280 -31.19 -14.58 2.09
CA LEU A 280 -31.35 -13.12 1.87
C LEU A 280 -32.40 -12.84 0.78
N LEU A 281 -32.41 -13.63 -0.30
CA LEU A 281 -33.41 -13.52 -1.36
C LEU A 281 -34.82 -13.89 -0.88
N ASP A 282 -34.97 -14.93 -0.05
CA ASP A 282 -36.25 -15.32 0.56
C ASP A 282 -36.78 -14.25 1.52
N LEU A 283 -35.88 -13.49 2.16
CA LEU A 283 -36.22 -12.34 3.02
C LEU A 283 -36.47 -11.06 2.23
N GLY A 284 -36.32 -11.06 0.91
CA GLY A 284 -36.63 -9.93 0.06
C GLY A 284 -35.48 -8.98 -0.25
N ALA A 285 -34.22 -9.42 -0.13
CA ALA A 285 -33.06 -8.64 -0.54
C ALA A 285 -33.19 -8.21 -2.01
N ASN A 286 -32.92 -6.95 -2.31
CA ASN A 286 -33.07 -6.40 -3.65
C ASN A 286 -31.90 -6.81 -4.56
N THR A 287 -32.17 -7.63 -5.57
CA THR A 287 -31.20 -8.11 -6.56
C THR A 287 -30.59 -7.00 -7.42
N GLU A 288 -31.25 -5.83 -7.50
CA GLU A 288 -30.83 -4.69 -8.34
C GLU A 288 -29.98 -3.66 -7.58
N SER A 289 -29.79 -3.85 -6.29
CA SER A 289 -28.94 -2.98 -5.48
C SER A 289 -27.49 -3.02 -5.96
N LEU A 290 -26.85 -1.85 -6.00
CA LEU A 290 -25.49 -1.70 -6.54
C LEU A 290 -24.51 -1.31 -5.44
N ASP A 291 -23.30 -1.86 -5.50
CA ASP A 291 -22.17 -1.35 -4.72
C ASP A 291 -21.68 0.02 -5.26
N GLU A 292 -20.66 0.62 -4.63
CA GLU A 292 -20.13 1.92 -5.07
C GLU A 292 -19.44 1.87 -6.45
N ALA A 293 -18.94 0.70 -6.87
CA ALA A 293 -18.40 0.51 -8.22
C ALA A 293 -19.51 0.31 -9.27
N GLY A 294 -20.76 0.21 -8.83
CA GLY A 294 -21.93 0.04 -9.69
C GLY A 294 -22.21 -1.40 -10.08
N PHE A 295 -21.66 -2.39 -9.38
CA PHE A 295 -21.94 -3.81 -9.58
C PHE A 295 -23.14 -4.26 -8.75
N SER A 296 -23.99 -5.09 -9.34
CA SER A 296 -25.02 -5.86 -8.64
C SER A 296 -24.44 -7.19 -8.12
N ALA A 297 -25.21 -7.88 -7.27
CA ALA A 297 -24.84 -9.23 -6.83
C ALA A 297 -24.65 -10.20 -7.99
N LEU A 298 -25.48 -10.10 -9.05
CA LEU A 298 -25.34 -10.90 -10.28
C LEU A 298 -24.04 -10.56 -11.03
N ASP A 299 -23.71 -9.27 -11.15
CA ASP A 299 -22.45 -8.86 -11.79
C ASP A 299 -21.25 -9.47 -11.07
N LEU A 300 -21.22 -9.41 -9.73
CA LEU A 300 -20.15 -10.00 -8.92
C LEU A 300 -20.12 -11.54 -9.04
N ALA A 301 -21.28 -12.22 -8.98
CA ALA A 301 -21.35 -13.66 -9.13
C ALA A 301 -20.75 -14.11 -10.48
N ALA A 302 -21.11 -13.39 -11.55
CA ALA A 302 -20.62 -13.67 -12.88
C ALA A 302 -19.11 -13.43 -13.02
N LEU A 303 -18.62 -12.27 -12.58
CA LEU A 303 -17.21 -11.88 -12.66
C LEU A 303 -16.30 -12.77 -11.83
N GLU A 304 -16.77 -13.23 -10.66
CA GLU A 304 -16.04 -14.17 -9.80
C GLU A 304 -16.17 -15.65 -10.26
N GLY A 305 -16.88 -15.91 -11.38
CA GLY A 305 -17.09 -17.27 -11.89
C GLY A 305 -17.96 -18.15 -11.00
N ARG A 306 -18.83 -17.54 -10.19
CA ARG A 306 -19.79 -18.25 -9.31
C ARG A 306 -21.06 -18.58 -10.10
N HIS A 307 -20.93 -19.42 -11.09
CA HIS A 307 -22.03 -19.71 -12.06
C HIS A 307 -23.31 -20.20 -11.38
N ASP A 308 -23.19 -21.05 -10.33
CA ASP A 308 -24.35 -21.55 -9.59
C ASP A 308 -25.09 -20.41 -8.88
N LEU A 309 -24.36 -19.48 -8.25
CA LEU A 309 -24.96 -18.31 -7.61
C LEU A 309 -25.55 -17.34 -8.62
N ALA A 310 -24.90 -17.14 -9.77
CA ALA A 310 -25.43 -16.34 -10.87
C ALA A 310 -26.75 -16.92 -11.38
N GLN A 311 -26.84 -18.26 -11.51
CA GLN A 311 -28.07 -18.93 -11.92
C GLN A 311 -29.20 -18.72 -10.90
N VAL A 312 -28.92 -18.88 -9.60
CA VAL A 312 -29.90 -18.62 -8.52
C VAL A 312 -30.42 -17.18 -8.59
N LEU A 313 -29.51 -16.21 -8.76
CA LEU A 313 -29.89 -14.80 -8.87
C LEU A 313 -30.77 -14.52 -10.10
N LEU A 314 -30.44 -15.13 -11.25
CA LEU A 314 -31.28 -15.03 -12.47
C LEU A 314 -32.67 -15.61 -12.28
N GLU A 315 -32.78 -16.78 -11.63
CA GLU A 315 -34.07 -17.43 -11.31
C GLU A 315 -34.92 -16.57 -10.36
N ARG A 316 -34.27 -15.75 -9.52
CA ARG A 316 -34.94 -14.79 -8.65
C ARG A 316 -35.15 -13.42 -9.29
N GLY A 317 -34.98 -13.31 -10.62
CA GLY A 317 -35.36 -12.14 -11.42
C GLY A 317 -34.28 -11.04 -11.49
N ALA A 318 -33.03 -11.31 -11.10
CA ALA A 318 -31.93 -10.36 -11.29
C ALA A 318 -31.74 -10.02 -12.78
N LYS A 319 -31.57 -8.74 -13.07
CA LYS A 319 -31.44 -8.25 -14.47
C LYS A 319 -30.00 -8.40 -14.93
N VAL A 320 -29.84 -8.95 -16.13
CA VAL A 320 -28.50 -9.03 -16.78
C VAL A 320 -28.09 -7.64 -17.22
N ARG A 321 -26.99 -7.17 -16.62
CA ARG A 321 -26.29 -5.91 -16.91
C ARG A 321 -25.02 -6.20 -17.71
N LEU A 322 -24.32 -5.15 -18.16
CA LEU A 322 -23.16 -5.31 -19.03
C LEU A 322 -22.03 -6.18 -18.41
N PRO A 323 -21.63 -6.00 -17.14
CA PRO A 323 -20.61 -6.87 -16.54
C PRO A 323 -21.02 -8.35 -16.50
N ALA A 324 -22.26 -8.64 -16.08
CA ALA A 324 -22.76 -10.01 -16.07
C ALA A 324 -22.91 -10.59 -17.49
N ALA A 325 -23.34 -9.79 -18.49
CA ALA A 325 -23.43 -10.24 -19.87
C ALA A 325 -22.06 -10.65 -20.42
N VAL A 326 -21.02 -9.87 -20.11
CA VAL A 326 -19.62 -10.16 -20.49
C VAL A 326 -19.15 -11.45 -19.81
N ALA A 327 -19.25 -11.53 -18.50
CA ALA A 327 -18.70 -12.63 -17.71
C ALA A 327 -19.43 -13.97 -17.93
N LEU A 328 -20.73 -13.93 -18.22
CA LEU A 328 -21.55 -15.11 -18.55
C LEU A 328 -21.59 -15.43 -20.05
N HIS A 329 -20.83 -14.72 -20.86
CA HIS A 329 -20.76 -14.86 -22.33
C HIS A 329 -22.13 -14.78 -23.02
N ARG A 330 -23.02 -13.92 -22.51
CA ARG A 330 -24.38 -13.75 -23.05
C ARG A 330 -24.36 -12.79 -24.22
N THR A 331 -23.85 -13.23 -25.35
CA THR A 331 -23.67 -12.44 -26.58
C THR A 331 -24.92 -11.64 -27.01
N PRO A 332 -26.17 -12.20 -27.02
CA PRO A 332 -27.33 -11.42 -27.38
C PRO A 332 -27.65 -10.28 -26.41
N ASP A 333 -27.42 -10.50 -25.09
CA ASP A 333 -27.59 -9.45 -24.07
C ASP A 333 -26.51 -8.39 -24.22
N LEU A 334 -25.27 -8.81 -24.45
CA LEU A 334 -24.12 -7.93 -24.65
C LEU A 334 -24.35 -6.99 -25.84
N GLU A 335 -24.74 -7.52 -27.01
CA GLU A 335 -25.05 -6.72 -28.18
C GLU A 335 -26.22 -5.74 -27.93
N ARG A 336 -27.28 -6.18 -27.28
CA ARG A 336 -28.42 -5.35 -26.95
C ARG A 336 -28.04 -4.18 -26.03
N LEU A 337 -27.21 -4.46 -25.01
CA LEU A 337 -26.75 -3.47 -24.03
C LEU A 337 -25.79 -2.46 -24.65
N LEU A 338 -24.86 -2.89 -25.50
CA LEU A 338 -23.93 -2.02 -26.20
C LEU A 338 -24.60 -1.13 -27.24
N ARG A 339 -25.61 -1.63 -27.94
CA ARG A 339 -26.47 -0.79 -28.83
C ARG A 339 -27.22 0.30 -28.07
N ARG A 340 -27.59 0.05 -26.82
CA ARG A 340 -28.32 1.01 -25.97
C ARG A 340 -27.39 2.13 -25.44
N ASP A 341 -26.14 1.83 -25.19
CA ASP A 341 -25.13 2.79 -24.68
C ASP A 341 -23.79 2.60 -25.41
N PRO A 342 -23.64 3.14 -26.65
CA PRO A 342 -22.45 2.92 -27.49
C PRO A 342 -21.16 3.54 -26.95
N GLY A 343 -21.24 4.42 -25.95
CA GLY A 343 -20.07 5.11 -25.37
C GLY A 343 -19.55 4.46 -24.09
N THR A 344 -20.25 3.51 -23.55
CA THR A 344 -20.04 3.00 -22.19
C THR A 344 -18.68 2.33 -21.98
N LEU A 345 -18.07 1.76 -23.04
CA LEU A 345 -16.75 1.07 -23.01
C LEU A 345 -15.58 1.97 -23.36
N ARG A 346 -15.80 3.18 -23.85
CA ARG A 346 -14.73 4.10 -24.22
C ARG A 346 -13.93 4.55 -22.97
N PRO A 347 -12.67 4.93 -23.12
CA PRO A 347 -11.93 5.56 -22.01
C PRO A 347 -12.74 6.71 -21.39
N GLY A 348 -12.91 6.68 -20.06
CA GLY A 348 -13.79 7.62 -19.35
C GLY A 348 -15.28 7.28 -19.36
N GLY A 349 -15.71 6.30 -20.12
CA GLY A 349 -17.08 5.73 -20.05
C GLY A 349 -17.27 4.90 -18.78
N ARG A 350 -18.53 4.68 -18.41
CA ARG A 350 -18.90 3.98 -17.18
C ARG A 350 -18.20 2.62 -17.03
N TRP A 351 -18.02 1.90 -18.12
CA TRP A 351 -17.45 0.55 -18.16
C TRP A 351 -16.14 0.49 -18.96
N GLY A 352 -15.42 1.62 -19.09
CA GLY A 352 -14.17 1.71 -19.83
C GLY A 352 -13.08 0.74 -19.34
N HIS A 353 -13.11 0.36 -18.06
CA HIS A 353 -12.19 -0.61 -17.48
C HIS A 353 -12.70 -2.06 -17.47
N LEU A 354 -13.93 -2.33 -17.97
CA LEU A 354 -14.50 -3.67 -17.92
C LEU A 354 -13.67 -4.71 -18.67
N ILE A 355 -12.96 -4.30 -19.73
CA ILE A 355 -12.07 -5.17 -20.50
C ILE A 355 -10.94 -5.77 -19.63
N LEU A 356 -10.49 -5.10 -18.57
CA LEU A 356 -9.53 -5.66 -17.61
C LEU A 356 -10.09 -6.94 -16.98
N ARG A 357 -11.29 -6.84 -16.39
CA ARG A 357 -11.94 -8.00 -15.76
C ARG A 357 -12.38 -9.05 -16.77
N ALA A 358 -12.83 -8.64 -17.95
CA ALA A 358 -13.16 -9.56 -19.03
C ALA A 358 -11.94 -10.38 -19.46
N SER A 359 -10.77 -9.75 -19.57
CA SER A 359 -9.53 -10.40 -20.02
C SER A 359 -9.05 -11.53 -19.11
N GLU A 360 -9.51 -11.56 -17.86
CA GLU A 360 -9.18 -12.65 -16.94
C GLU A 360 -9.73 -14.00 -17.43
N ARG A 361 -10.99 -14.05 -17.90
CA ARG A 361 -11.72 -15.31 -18.13
C ARG A 361 -12.60 -15.33 -19.36
N ALA A 362 -12.98 -14.19 -19.94
CA ALA A 362 -13.86 -14.18 -21.09
C ALA A 362 -13.14 -14.73 -22.35
N PRO A 363 -13.84 -15.44 -23.24
CA PRO A 363 -13.28 -15.95 -24.48
C PRO A 363 -12.94 -14.80 -25.43
N GLY A 364 -12.09 -15.09 -26.42
CA GLY A 364 -11.55 -14.10 -27.35
C GLY A 364 -12.60 -13.36 -28.16
N ASP A 365 -13.69 -14.00 -28.55
CA ASP A 365 -14.81 -13.38 -29.27
C ASP A 365 -15.53 -12.30 -28.46
N VAL A 366 -15.67 -12.49 -27.15
CA VAL A 366 -16.20 -11.47 -26.26
C VAL A 366 -15.21 -10.29 -26.14
N ILE A 367 -13.92 -10.55 -25.99
CA ILE A 367 -12.88 -9.51 -25.97
C ILE A 367 -12.89 -8.73 -27.28
N GLU A 368 -12.97 -9.43 -28.44
CA GLU A 368 -13.08 -8.84 -29.76
C GLU A 368 -14.31 -7.90 -29.85
N MET A 369 -15.46 -8.34 -29.33
CA MET A 369 -16.68 -7.54 -29.30
C MET A 369 -16.54 -6.27 -28.43
N LEU A 370 -15.88 -6.37 -27.26
CA LEU A 370 -15.62 -5.21 -26.41
C LEU A 370 -14.74 -4.17 -27.13
N ILE A 371 -13.68 -4.63 -27.79
CA ILE A 371 -12.77 -3.77 -28.55
C ILE A 371 -13.49 -3.07 -29.70
N HIS A 372 -14.27 -3.80 -30.51
CA HIS A 372 -15.08 -3.24 -31.60
C HIS A 372 -16.10 -2.19 -31.13
N ASN A 373 -16.54 -2.27 -29.88
CA ASN A 373 -17.43 -1.30 -29.26
C ASN A 373 -16.70 -0.21 -28.45
N GLY A 374 -15.38 -0.07 -28.64
CA GLY A 374 -14.60 1.06 -28.17
C GLY A 374 -13.82 0.85 -26.88
N ALA A 375 -13.74 -0.39 -26.36
CA ALA A 375 -12.86 -0.68 -25.25
C ALA A 375 -11.39 -0.52 -25.67
N SER A 376 -10.57 0.11 -24.82
CA SER A 376 -9.13 0.28 -25.05
C SER A 376 -8.36 -0.95 -24.61
N VAL A 377 -7.53 -1.50 -25.50
CA VAL A 377 -6.64 -2.65 -25.18
C VAL A 377 -5.51 -2.29 -24.24
N ASN A 378 -5.22 -0.99 -24.08
CA ASN A 378 -4.15 -0.47 -23.23
C ASN A 378 -4.70 0.40 -22.09
N VAL A 379 -5.95 0.20 -21.68
CA VAL A 379 -6.48 0.85 -20.49
C VAL A 379 -5.69 0.38 -19.26
N HIS A 380 -5.38 1.32 -18.39
CA HIS A 380 -4.71 1.02 -17.11
C HIS A 380 -5.75 0.90 -16.01
N ASP A 381 -5.48 0.04 -15.02
CA ASP A 381 -6.29 -0.03 -13.82
C ASP A 381 -6.27 1.32 -13.07
N ASP A 382 -7.43 1.77 -12.61
CA ASP A 382 -7.52 2.99 -11.80
C ASP A 382 -7.33 2.62 -10.33
N PRO A 383 -6.29 3.14 -9.65
CA PRO A 383 -6.07 2.88 -8.23
C PRO A 383 -7.26 3.23 -7.33
N LYS A 384 -8.20 4.06 -7.81
CA LYS A 384 -9.41 4.43 -7.09
C LYS A 384 -10.51 3.38 -7.17
N THR A 385 -10.51 2.55 -8.21
CA THR A 385 -11.56 1.54 -8.48
C THR A 385 -11.06 0.11 -8.38
N SER A 386 -9.74 -0.10 -8.37
CA SER A 386 -9.11 -1.42 -8.25
C SER A 386 -9.02 -1.89 -6.81
N ILE A 387 -9.26 -3.19 -6.62
CA ILE A 387 -9.05 -3.88 -5.33
C ILE A 387 -7.55 -4.03 -5.04
N ASP A 388 -6.72 -4.18 -6.07
CA ASP A 388 -5.27 -4.48 -5.95
C ASP A 388 -4.33 -3.32 -6.29
N SER A 389 -4.81 -2.08 -6.38
CA SER A 389 -4.06 -0.82 -6.48
C SER A 389 -2.66 -0.87 -7.17
N THR A 390 -2.47 -1.69 -8.19
CA THR A 390 -1.26 -1.68 -9.01
C THR A 390 -1.47 -0.78 -10.22
N SER A 391 -1.01 0.47 -10.11
CA SER A 391 -1.00 1.39 -11.25
C SER A 391 -0.24 0.78 -12.44
N GLY A 392 -0.77 0.94 -13.64
CA GLY A 392 -0.14 0.42 -14.86
C GLY A 392 -0.55 -1.01 -15.26
N TYR A 393 -1.42 -1.68 -14.52
CA TYR A 393 -1.94 -3.01 -14.87
C TYR A 393 -2.89 -2.92 -16.07
N THR A 394 -2.64 -3.69 -17.13
CA THR A 394 -3.38 -3.65 -18.40
C THR A 394 -4.21 -4.91 -18.63
N PRO A 395 -5.16 -4.92 -19.60
CA PRO A 395 -5.88 -6.12 -19.98
C PRO A 395 -4.98 -7.31 -20.33
N LEU A 396 -3.81 -7.03 -20.94
CA LEU A 396 -2.83 -8.07 -21.27
C LEU A 396 -2.17 -8.67 -20.01
N HIS A 397 -1.93 -7.87 -18.96
CA HIS A 397 -1.49 -8.40 -17.66
C HIS A 397 -2.56 -9.31 -17.04
N ALA A 398 -3.85 -8.89 -17.09
CA ALA A 398 -4.96 -9.66 -16.56
C ALA A 398 -5.09 -11.03 -17.26
N ALA A 399 -5.06 -11.02 -18.59
CA ALA A 399 -5.12 -12.24 -19.38
C ALA A 399 -3.90 -13.15 -19.12
N ALA A 400 -2.72 -12.57 -18.98
CA ALA A 400 -1.47 -13.26 -18.70
C ALA A 400 -1.46 -13.95 -17.33
N TRP A 401 -1.87 -13.25 -16.27
CA TRP A 401 -1.98 -13.78 -14.92
C TRP A 401 -2.92 -14.99 -14.82
N HIS A 402 -4.02 -14.97 -15.57
CA HIS A 402 -5.01 -16.05 -15.59
C HIS A 402 -4.79 -17.09 -16.69
N GLY A 403 -3.77 -16.92 -17.52
CA GLY A 403 -3.46 -17.84 -18.62
C GLY A 403 -4.51 -17.86 -19.73
N ASN A 404 -5.27 -16.77 -19.92
CA ASN A 404 -6.31 -16.68 -20.95
C ASN A 404 -5.70 -16.45 -22.34
N VAL A 405 -5.22 -17.54 -22.97
CA VAL A 405 -4.53 -17.52 -24.26
C VAL A 405 -5.38 -16.89 -25.36
N SER A 406 -6.72 -17.15 -25.35
CA SER A 406 -7.61 -16.59 -26.37
C SER A 406 -7.76 -15.06 -26.27
N ALA A 407 -7.83 -14.53 -25.05
CA ALA A 407 -7.83 -13.09 -24.83
C ALA A 407 -6.48 -12.45 -25.20
N ILE A 408 -5.35 -13.11 -24.84
CA ILE A 408 -3.99 -12.65 -25.21
C ILE A 408 -3.87 -12.50 -26.72
N ASP A 409 -4.27 -13.51 -27.51
CA ASP A 409 -4.22 -13.48 -28.96
C ASP A 409 -5.00 -12.28 -29.55
N VAL A 410 -6.23 -12.08 -29.07
CA VAL A 410 -7.06 -10.95 -29.50
C VAL A 410 -6.43 -9.61 -29.12
N LEU A 411 -6.03 -9.45 -27.85
CA LEU A 411 -5.43 -8.21 -27.36
C LEU A 411 -4.16 -7.84 -28.14
N MET A 412 -3.28 -8.83 -28.43
CA MET A 412 -2.07 -8.60 -29.21
C MET A 412 -2.37 -8.23 -30.66
N ARG A 413 -3.36 -8.87 -31.30
CA ARG A 413 -3.79 -8.51 -32.66
C ARG A 413 -4.31 -7.08 -32.75
N HIS A 414 -4.90 -6.57 -31.68
CA HIS A 414 -5.39 -5.19 -31.58
C HIS A 414 -4.39 -4.21 -30.98
N GLY A 415 -3.10 -4.57 -30.88
CA GLY A 415 -2.03 -3.66 -30.49
C GLY A 415 -1.89 -3.43 -28.98
N ALA A 416 -2.20 -4.44 -28.17
CA ALA A 416 -1.84 -4.40 -26.76
C ALA A 416 -0.33 -4.29 -26.56
N ASP A 417 0.11 -3.41 -25.67
CA ASP A 417 1.53 -3.21 -25.40
C ASP A 417 2.08 -4.36 -24.54
N VAL A 418 2.84 -5.24 -25.18
CA VAL A 418 3.49 -6.39 -24.52
C VAL A 418 4.62 -5.97 -23.58
N ARG A 419 5.13 -4.72 -23.69
CA ARG A 419 6.20 -4.16 -22.86
C ARG A 419 5.68 -3.35 -21.67
N ALA A 420 4.37 -3.17 -21.56
CA ALA A 420 3.78 -2.48 -20.44
C ALA A 420 4.28 -3.05 -19.11
N ARG A 421 4.65 -2.19 -18.16
CA ARG A 421 5.09 -2.58 -16.82
C ARG A 421 4.21 -1.91 -15.79
N GLU A 422 3.72 -2.68 -14.83
CA GLU A 422 2.99 -2.13 -13.71
C GLU A 422 3.97 -1.53 -12.67
N GLU A 423 3.49 -0.56 -11.87
CA GLU A 423 4.37 0.27 -11.04
C GLU A 423 4.91 -0.43 -9.77
N LYS A 424 4.20 -1.43 -9.24
CA LYS A 424 4.53 -2.03 -7.94
C LYS A 424 5.67 -3.06 -8.03
N TYR A 425 5.62 -3.94 -9.02
CA TYR A 425 6.58 -5.03 -9.19
C TYR A 425 7.39 -4.89 -10.48
N HIS A 426 7.09 -3.88 -11.30
CA HIS A 426 7.67 -3.64 -12.61
C HIS A 426 7.57 -4.84 -13.57
N GLY A 427 6.56 -5.70 -13.34
CA GLY A 427 6.33 -6.90 -14.15
C GLY A 427 5.75 -6.56 -15.50
N THR A 428 6.19 -7.28 -16.55
CA THR A 428 5.54 -7.27 -17.87
C THR A 428 4.42 -8.31 -17.90
N PRO A 429 3.51 -8.28 -18.90
CA PRO A 429 2.53 -9.34 -19.08
C PRO A 429 3.18 -10.74 -19.18
N ALA A 430 4.30 -10.88 -19.90
CA ALA A 430 5.02 -12.17 -19.97
C ALA A 430 5.60 -12.57 -18.61
N GLY A 431 6.12 -11.61 -17.83
CA GLY A 431 6.58 -11.82 -16.46
C GLY A 431 5.48 -12.30 -15.53
N TRP A 432 4.29 -11.74 -15.63
CA TRP A 432 3.13 -12.15 -14.86
C TRP A 432 2.63 -13.56 -15.25
N ALA A 433 2.61 -13.89 -16.55
CA ALA A 433 2.30 -15.24 -17.01
C ALA A 433 3.30 -16.29 -16.50
N ASP A 434 4.59 -15.95 -16.49
CA ASP A 434 5.66 -16.83 -15.98
C ASP A 434 5.53 -17.05 -14.47
N TYR A 435 5.32 -15.98 -13.71
CA TYR A 435 5.13 -16.03 -12.26
C TYR A 435 3.91 -16.87 -11.85
N SER A 436 2.79 -16.77 -12.59
CA SER A 436 1.58 -17.55 -12.36
C SER A 436 1.64 -18.97 -12.96
N GLY A 437 2.74 -19.34 -13.64
CA GLY A 437 2.96 -20.68 -14.19
C GLY A 437 2.32 -20.95 -15.55
N HIS A 438 1.78 -19.94 -16.22
CA HIS A 438 1.10 -20.05 -17.52
C HIS A 438 2.07 -19.94 -18.69
N LYS A 439 2.83 -21.01 -18.93
CA LYS A 439 3.91 -21.04 -19.94
C LYS A 439 3.42 -20.75 -21.37
N GLU A 440 2.26 -21.28 -21.77
CA GLU A 440 1.69 -21.06 -23.09
C GLU A 440 1.36 -19.57 -23.31
N ALA A 441 0.75 -18.92 -22.30
CA ALA A 441 0.46 -17.50 -22.32
C ALA A 441 1.74 -16.66 -22.43
N ARG A 442 2.76 -16.98 -21.61
CA ARG A 442 4.08 -16.34 -21.68
C ARG A 442 4.69 -16.47 -23.08
N ASP A 443 4.74 -17.69 -23.61
CA ASP A 443 5.41 -17.98 -24.90
C ASP A 443 4.66 -17.30 -26.07
N LEU A 444 3.35 -17.14 -25.98
CA LEU A 444 2.56 -16.37 -26.94
C LEU A 444 2.92 -14.87 -26.88
N ILE A 445 2.96 -14.28 -25.68
CA ILE A 445 3.30 -12.86 -25.50
C ILE A 445 4.72 -12.56 -26.00
N LEU A 446 5.68 -13.45 -25.72
CA LEU A 446 7.07 -13.30 -26.14
C LEU A 446 7.28 -13.32 -27.66
N ARG A 447 6.29 -13.71 -28.44
CA ARG A 447 6.30 -13.56 -29.93
C ARG A 447 6.10 -12.12 -30.38
N GLY A 448 5.57 -11.26 -29.49
CA GLY A 448 5.34 -9.85 -29.77
C GLY A 448 6.62 -9.00 -29.77
N PRO A 449 6.50 -7.67 -29.93
CA PRO A 449 7.62 -6.74 -29.96
C PRO A 449 8.18 -6.43 -28.56
N ILE A 450 8.74 -7.45 -27.89
CA ILE A 450 9.38 -7.30 -26.57
C ILE A 450 10.64 -6.44 -26.63
N ASP A 451 11.06 -5.89 -25.48
CA ASP A 451 12.30 -5.13 -25.35
C ASP A 451 13.54 -6.04 -25.16
N ILE A 452 14.74 -5.43 -25.19
CA ILE A 452 16.00 -6.15 -25.03
C ILE A 452 16.15 -6.74 -23.61
N ILE A 453 15.58 -6.09 -22.58
CA ILE A 453 15.62 -6.54 -21.19
C ILE A 453 14.89 -7.87 -21.07
N GLU A 454 13.69 -7.93 -21.62
CA GLU A 454 12.85 -9.12 -21.60
C GLU A 454 13.45 -10.25 -22.47
N ALA A 455 14.00 -9.90 -23.64
CA ALA A 455 14.70 -10.87 -24.49
C ALA A 455 15.92 -11.52 -23.78
N ILE A 456 16.67 -10.75 -22.97
CA ILE A 456 17.76 -11.27 -22.13
C ILE A 456 17.20 -12.14 -20.99
N GLN A 457 16.16 -11.68 -20.31
CA GLN A 457 15.51 -12.41 -19.22
C GLN A 457 15.11 -13.83 -19.66
N TYR A 458 14.47 -13.94 -20.82
CA TYR A 458 13.96 -15.21 -21.37
C TYR A 458 14.93 -15.95 -22.30
N HIS A 459 16.23 -15.61 -22.33
CA HIS A 459 17.25 -16.34 -23.08
C HIS A 459 17.07 -16.32 -24.62
N MET A 460 16.52 -15.25 -25.17
CA MET A 460 16.14 -15.14 -26.58
C MET A 460 17.26 -14.47 -27.41
N ALA A 461 18.42 -15.12 -27.58
CA ALA A 461 19.60 -14.56 -28.26
C ALA A 461 19.29 -14.01 -29.67
N GLN A 462 18.47 -14.74 -30.45
CA GLN A 462 18.08 -14.29 -31.79
C GLN A 462 17.20 -13.02 -31.74
N ARG A 463 16.37 -12.88 -30.68
CA ARG A 463 15.56 -11.67 -30.48
C ARG A 463 16.43 -10.48 -30.07
N VAL A 464 17.41 -10.69 -29.17
CA VAL A 464 18.42 -9.67 -28.82
C VAL A 464 19.14 -9.20 -30.09
N LYS A 465 19.56 -10.12 -30.95
CA LYS A 465 20.20 -9.79 -32.24
C LYS A 465 19.28 -8.91 -33.10
N ALA A 466 18.04 -9.31 -33.32
CA ALA A 466 17.07 -8.55 -34.10
C ALA A 466 16.81 -7.14 -33.54
N ILE A 467 16.65 -7.02 -32.22
CA ILE A 467 16.46 -5.72 -31.57
C ILE A 467 17.67 -4.80 -31.81
N LEU A 468 18.89 -5.32 -31.69
CA LEU A 468 20.11 -4.54 -31.94
C LEU A 468 20.31 -4.17 -33.42
N GLU A 469 19.73 -4.92 -34.37
CA GLU A 469 19.69 -4.57 -35.78
C GLU A 469 18.68 -3.41 -36.04
N GLU A 470 17.57 -3.38 -35.34
CA GLU A 470 16.56 -2.32 -35.41
C GLU A 470 16.96 -1.06 -34.63
N ASP A 471 17.52 -1.21 -33.41
CA ASP A 471 17.99 -0.13 -32.56
C ASP A 471 19.41 -0.42 -32.02
N PRO A 472 20.46 -0.09 -32.78
CA PRO A 472 21.84 -0.28 -32.34
C PRO A 472 22.21 0.48 -31.06
N ALA A 473 21.51 1.58 -30.75
CA ALA A 473 21.75 2.36 -29.54
C ALA A 473 21.33 1.60 -28.25
N ALA A 474 20.47 0.61 -28.37
CA ALA A 474 20.07 -0.26 -27.28
C ALA A 474 21.25 -1.03 -26.66
N LEU A 475 22.35 -1.25 -27.41
CA LEU A 475 23.52 -2.06 -27.01
C LEU A 475 24.12 -1.59 -25.66
N ASN A 476 24.25 -0.29 -25.47
CA ASN A 476 24.89 0.30 -24.28
C ASN A 476 23.96 1.22 -23.49
N ARG A 477 22.68 1.24 -23.81
CA ARG A 477 21.68 2.04 -23.07
C ARG A 477 21.53 1.48 -21.65
N THR A 478 21.57 2.35 -20.63
CA THR A 478 21.37 1.93 -19.24
C THR A 478 19.89 1.69 -18.94
N PHE A 479 19.60 0.86 -17.94
CA PHE A 479 18.21 0.59 -17.58
C PHE A 479 17.49 1.82 -17.03
N ARG A 480 18.22 2.78 -16.47
CA ARG A 480 17.68 4.10 -16.12
C ARG A 480 16.96 4.76 -17.30
N ASP A 481 17.50 4.61 -18.51
CA ASP A 481 16.96 5.25 -19.71
C ASP A 481 15.71 4.54 -20.27
N TYR A 482 15.43 3.33 -19.79
CA TYR A 482 14.17 2.61 -20.08
C TYR A 482 13.04 2.95 -19.11
N GLY A 483 13.32 3.65 -18.00
CA GLY A 483 12.36 4.02 -16.97
C GLY A 483 12.08 2.87 -16.00
N LEU A 484 11.02 2.09 -16.22
CA LEU A 484 10.73 0.91 -15.41
C LEU A 484 11.52 -0.32 -15.91
N PHE A 485 12.09 -1.08 -14.98
CA PHE A 485 12.88 -2.29 -15.27
C PHE A 485 12.58 -3.35 -14.18
N PRO A 486 12.93 -4.66 -14.41
CA PRO A 486 12.64 -5.72 -13.45
C PRO A 486 13.17 -5.40 -12.04
N TRP A 487 12.43 -5.81 -11.00
CA TRP A 487 12.77 -5.55 -9.58
C TRP A 487 14.16 -6.11 -9.16
N ASP A 488 14.66 -7.12 -9.87
CA ASP A 488 15.97 -7.76 -9.64
C ASP A 488 17.08 -7.19 -10.54
N ALA A 489 16.80 -6.10 -11.24
CA ALA A 489 17.77 -5.33 -12.01
C ALA A 489 18.08 -4.00 -11.33
N GLU A 490 19.18 -3.37 -11.72
CA GLU A 490 19.60 -2.07 -11.18
C GLU A 490 19.70 -1.03 -12.30
N ALA A 491 19.45 0.24 -11.98
CA ALA A 491 19.40 1.33 -12.95
C ALA A 491 20.70 1.52 -13.78
N TRP A 492 21.86 1.09 -13.25
CA TRP A 492 23.16 1.16 -13.95
C TRP A 492 23.39 0.00 -14.94
N HIS A 493 22.57 -1.07 -14.85
CA HIS A 493 22.72 -2.17 -15.79
C HIS A 493 22.60 -1.69 -17.22
N THR A 494 23.50 -2.18 -18.06
CA THR A 494 23.36 -2.23 -19.52
C THR A 494 22.88 -3.63 -19.91
N PRO A 495 22.47 -3.87 -21.16
CA PRO A 495 22.16 -5.22 -21.63
C PRO A 495 23.25 -6.24 -21.32
N LEU A 496 24.53 -5.85 -21.49
CA LEU A 496 25.66 -6.72 -21.12
C LEU A 496 25.72 -7.02 -19.63
N ALA A 497 25.66 -5.99 -18.78
CA ALA A 497 25.69 -6.17 -17.33
C ALA A 497 24.53 -7.07 -16.86
N TYR A 498 23.33 -6.87 -17.38
CA TYR A 498 22.17 -7.69 -17.04
C TYR A 498 22.30 -9.13 -17.54
N ALA A 499 22.81 -9.35 -18.76
CA ALA A 499 23.07 -10.69 -19.28
C ALA A 499 24.13 -11.44 -18.43
N VAL A 500 25.12 -10.71 -17.92
CA VAL A 500 26.15 -11.23 -17.00
C VAL A 500 25.54 -11.66 -15.67
N THR A 501 24.74 -10.81 -15.04
CA THR A 501 24.07 -11.13 -13.75
C THR A 501 23.13 -12.33 -13.89
N ARG A 502 22.58 -12.57 -15.08
CA ARG A 502 21.69 -13.69 -15.41
C ARG A 502 22.41 -14.93 -15.92
N GLY A 503 23.73 -14.90 -16.12
CA GLY A 503 24.51 -16.02 -16.62
C GLY A 503 24.16 -16.42 -18.05
N ARG A 504 23.78 -15.46 -18.92
CA ARG A 504 23.32 -15.71 -20.29
C ARG A 504 24.48 -15.80 -21.27
N GLU A 505 25.25 -16.92 -21.26
CA GLU A 505 26.51 -17.10 -22.01
C GLU A 505 26.41 -16.69 -23.48
N GLU A 506 25.43 -17.19 -24.22
CA GLU A 506 25.24 -16.91 -25.64
C GLU A 506 24.98 -15.43 -25.91
N ILE A 507 24.13 -14.80 -25.05
CA ILE A 507 23.80 -13.38 -25.18
C ILE A 507 25.01 -12.52 -24.81
N VAL A 508 25.77 -12.88 -23.77
CA VAL A 508 27.02 -12.18 -23.42
C VAL A 508 28.00 -12.17 -24.57
N ARG A 509 28.23 -13.33 -25.23
CA ARG A 509 29.07 -13.39 -26.42
C ARG A 509 28.57 -12.50 -27.56
N LEU A 510 27.26 -12.57 -27.83
CA LEU A 510 26.62 -11.75 -28.86
C LEU A 510 26.82 -10.26 -28.62
N LEU A 511 26.61 -9.82 -27.36
CA LEU A 511 26.74 -8.40 -27.00
C LEU A 511 28.18 -7.91 -27.10
N ILE A 512 29.16 -8.72 -26.65
CA ILE A 512 30.60 -8.42 -26.79
C ILE A 512 31.00 -8.34 -28.29
N GLU A 513 30.57 -9.31 -29.10
CA GLU A 513 30.82 -9.32 -30.57
C GLU A 513 30.23 -8.07 -31.26
N ARG A 514 29.17 -7.48 -30.70
CA ARG A 514 28.56 -6.24 -31.20
C ARG A 514 29.19 -4.96 -30.62
N GLY A 515 30.23 -5.07 -29.80
CA GLY A 515 30.96 -3.93 -29.21
C GLY A 515 30.31 -3.33 -27.96
N ALA A 516 29.65 -4.15 -27.15
CA ALA A 516 29.17 -3.69 -25.85
C ALA A 516 30.35 -3.27 -24.96
N VAL A 517 30.17 -2.20 -24.17
CA VAL A 517 31.21 -1.70 -23.27
C VAL A 517 31.44 -2.68 -22.13
N GLU A 518 32.60 -3.34 -22.11
CA GLU A 518 33.00 -4.35 -21.13
C GLU A 518 33.60 -3.72 -19.85
N ALA A 519 34.25 -2.56 -19.97
CA ALA A 519 34.93 -1.86 -18.87
C ALA A 519 33.96 -1.14 -17.90
N LEU A 520 32.73 -1.65 -17.77
CA LEU A 520 31.72 -1.10 -16.87
C LEU A 520 31.98 -1.57 -15.44
N LEU A 521 31.96 -0.63 -14.50
CA LEU A 521 32.02 -0.95 -13.06
C LEU A 521 30.64 -0.78 -12.43
N SER A 522 30.30 -1.67 -11.51
CA SER A 522 29.13 -1.51 -10.66
C SER A 522 29.28 -0.28 -9.73
N PRO A 523 28.21 0.22 -9.09
CA PRO A 523 28.29 1.28 -8.08
C PRO A 523 29.21 0.92 -6.89
N LYS A 524 29.51 -0.36 -6.71
CA LYS A 524 30.45 -0.87 -5.70
C LYS A 524 31.89 -1.01 -6.20
N GLY A 525 32.17 -0.61 -7.45
CA GLY A 525 33.47 -0.72 -8.08
C GLY A 525 33.84 -2.12 -8.57
N GLU A 526 32.87 -3.03 -8.70
CA GLU A 526 33.09 -4.41 -9.15
C GLU A 526 33.07 -4.48 -10.69
N THR A 527 33.94 -5.25 -11.27
CA THR A 527 33.96 -5.57 -12.71
C THR A 527 32.85 -6.57 -13.06
N LEU A 528 32.46 -6.63 -14.33
CA LEU A 528 31.47 -7.61 -14.79
C LEU A 528 31.94 -9.06 -14.59
N SER A 529 33.27 -9.33 -14.69
CA SER A 529 33.84 -10.66 -14.40
C SER A 529 33.69 -11.03 -12.91
N GLU A 530 33.98 -10.10 -11.99
CA GLU A 530 33.79 -10.32 -10.56
C GLU A 530 32.32 -10.55 -10.20
N ILE A 531 31.40 -9.81 -10.82
CA ILE A 531 29.94 -10.00 -10.66
C ILE A 531 29.55 -11.40 -11.13
N ALA A 532 30.01 -11.84 -12.32
CA ALA A 532 29.75 -13.18 -12.82
C ALA A 532 30.27 -14.27 -11.89
N GLN A 533 31.49 -14.10 -11.34
CA GLN A 533 32.08 -15.05 -10.39
C GLN A 533 31.27 -15.15 -9.10
N LYS A 534 30.89 -14.01 -8.50
CA LYS A 534 30.06 -13.96 -7.29
C LYS A 534 28.68 -14.60 -7.49
N ALA A 535 28.09 -14.42 -8.68
CA ALA A 535 26.81 -15.04 -9.06
C ALA A 535 26.95 -16.54 -9.43
N GLY A 536 28.17 -17.10 -9.43
CA GLY A 536 28.42 -18.50 -9.79
C GLY A 536 28.46 -18.78 -11.28
N HIS A 537 28.47 -17.77 -12.14
CA HIS A 537 28.45 -17.87 -13.60
C HIS A 537 29.86 -17.98 -14.18
N ARG A 538 30.61 -19.05 -13.79
CA ARG A 538 32.03 -19.24 -14.14
C ARG A 538 32.35 -19.13 -15.62
N LYS A 539 31.47 -19.67 -16.49
CA LYS A 539 31.69 -19.60 -17.93
C LYS A 539 31.58 -18.18 -18.48
N VAL A 540 30.64 -17.38 -17.93
CA VAL A 540 30.50 -15.97 -18.30
C VAL A 540 31.74 -15.18 -17.85
N ALA A 541 32.25 -15.42 -16.64
CA ALA A 541 33.49 -14.80 -16.19
C ALA A 541 34.68 -15.11 -17.13
N LEU A 542 34.85 -16.36 -17.54
CA LEU A 542 35.89 -16.76 -18.52
C LEU A 542 35.75 -16.08 -19.89
N ILE A 543 34.51 -15.84 -20.35
CA ILE A 543 34.25 -15.12 -21.61
C ILE A 543 34.76 -13.67 -21.48
N LEU A 544 34.42 -12.99 -20.36
CA LEU A 544 34.82 -11.62 -20.11
C LEU A 544 36.34 -11.47 -19.94
N ASP A 545 36.98 -12.36 -19.18
CA ASP A 545 38.46 -12.36 -19.01
C ASP A 545 39.20 -12.62 -20.33
N GLY A 546 38.66 -13.48 -21.20
CA GLY A 546 39.21 -13.76 -22.53
C GLY A 546 39.02 -12.62 -23.54
N ALA A 547 37.97 -11.79 -23.37
CA ALA A 547 37.73 -10.61 -24.19
C ALA A 547 38.67 -9.45 -23.76
N ALA A 548 38.81 -9.19 -22.46
CA ALA A 548 39.74 -8.19 -21.92
C ALA A 548 41.22 -8.49 -22.31
N GLY A 549 41.61 -9.77 -22.41
CA GLY A 549 42.95 -10.17 -22.86
C GLY A 549 43.21 -9.92 -24.36
N ARG A 550 42.19 -9.70 -25.19
CA ARG A 550 42.29 -9.33 -26.60
C ARG A 550 42.46 -7.82 -26.80
N GLU A 551 41.76 -7.00 -26.05
CA GLU A 551 41.93 -5.52 -26.08
C GLU A 551 43.31 -5.08 -25.58
N ALA A 552 43.92 -5.79 -24.62
CA ALA A 552 45.29 -5.49 -24.15
C ALA A 552 46.40 -5.85 -25.13
N ARG A 553 46.09 -6.53 -26.28
CA ARG A 553 47.05 -6.94 -27.31
C ARG A 553 46.90 -6.20 -28.65
N THR A 554 45.89 -5.33 -28.77
CA THR A 554 45.70 -4.40 -29.90
C THR A 554 46.02 -2.97 -29.48
#